data_61b6d1049102545a9834734cd6403117
#
_entry.id   61b6d1049102545a9834734cd6403117
#
_cell.length_a   1.000
_cell.length_b   1.000
_cell.length_c   1.000
_cell.angle_alpha   90.00
_cell.angle_beta   90.00
_cell.angle_gamma   90.00
#
_symmetry.space_group_name_H-M   'P 1'
#
loop_
_entity.id
_entity.type
_entity.pdbx_description
1 polymer ?
#
loop_
_entity_poly.entity_id
_entity_poly.type
_entity_poly.pdbx_seq_one_letter_code
_entity_poly.pdbx_strand_id
1 'polypeptide(L)'
;DILADAISVRIGRDGTTEWDVDMYNNDAALTMLDYLSGSALLFPAYTYDEEGGFVAQNVRGNYTRDDEQTIPDVKTGELYLFSGGQLRFYFKDMEGANITATPIGYYTDVEGLTEAVQEAYTSNMDDTWGVDVYFWITKTLE
;
A
#
# COMPACT_ATOMS: atom_id res chain seq x y z
N ASP A 1 -17.90 -1.98 -6.77
CA ASP A 1 -17.92 -3.17 -5.89
C ASP A 1 -16.67 -3.24 -5.04
N ILE A 2 -16.86 -3.60 -3.79
CA ILE A 2 -15.77 -3.77 -2.83
C ILE A 2 -15.73 -5.26 -2.46
N LEU A 3 -14.53 -5.86 -2.53
CA LEU A 3 -14.30 -7.15 -1.90
C LEU A 3 -14.30 -6.94 -0.40
N ALA A 4 -14.79 -7.89 0.37
CA ALA A 4 -14.68 -7.79 1.83
C ALA A 4 -13.22 -7.58 2.23
N ASP A 5 -12.97 -7.16 3.46
CA ASP A 5 -11.62 -6.86 3.97
C ASP A 5 -10.64 -7.96 3.55
N ALA A 6 -9.95 -7.73 2.43
CA ALA A 6 -9.19 -8.79 1.78
C ALA A 6 -7.71 -8.75 2.11
N ILE A 7 -7.21 -7.59 2.52
CA ILE A 7 -5.81 -7.46 2.92
C ILE A 7 -5.68 -6.60 4.16
N SER A 8 -4.59 -6.79 4.88
CA SER A 8 -4.23 -5.99 6.06
C SER A 8 -2.86 -5.38 5.85
N VAL A 9 -2.66 -4.18 6.37
CA VAL A 9 -1.34 -3.56 6.44
C VAL A 9 -0.87 -3.60 7.89
N ARG A 10 0.36 -4.04 8.10
CA ARG A 10 0.99 -4.06 9.41
C ARG A 10 2.24 -3.20 9.37
N ILE A 11 2.58 -2.57 10.50
CA ILE A 11 3.73 -1.68 10.58
C ILE A 11 4.54 -2.02 11.82
N GLY A 12 5.86 -1.92 11.71
CA GLY A 12 6.78 -2.14 12.81
C GLY A 12 7.60 -3.40 12.64
N ARG A 13 8.37 -3.71 13.67
CA ARG A 13 9.27 -4.88 13.65
C ARG A 13 8.53 -6.19 13.81
N ASP A 14 7.50 -6.19 14.63
CA ASP A 14 6.74 -7.38 14.98
C ASP A 14 5.42 -7.49 14.22
N GLY A 15 4.98 -6.40 13.57
CA GLY A 15 3.75 -6.41 12.80
C GLY A 15 2.51 -6.69 13.62
N THR A 16 2.49 -6.25 14.89
CA THR A 16 1.37 -6.54 15.79
C THR A 16 0.16 -5.66 15.59
N THR A 17 0.34 -4.46 15.04
CA THR A 17 -0.76 -3.54 14.75
C THR A 17 -1.17 -3.68 13.30
N GLU A 18 -2.46 -3.87 13.05
CA GLU A 18 -3.00 -4.08 11.71
C GLU A 18 -4.03 -3.03 11.35
N TRP A 19 -4.06 -2.67 10.07
CA TRP A 19 -5.10 -1.81 9.50
C TRP A 19 -5.70 -2.54 8.30
N ASP A 20 -7.04 -2.56 8.24
CA ASP A 20 -7.76 -3.22 7.17
C ASP A 20 -7.82 -2.34 5.92
N VAL A 21 -7.78 -2.99 4.78
CA VAL A 21 -7.90 -2.35 3.47
C VAL A 21 -9.13 -2.91 2.77
N ASP A 22 -10.02 -2.03 2.35
CA ASP A 22 -11.13 -2.40 1.49
C ASP A 22 -10.64 -2.44 0.05
N MET A 23 -10.69 -3.60 -0.57
CA MET A 23 -10.21 -3.77 -1.94
C MET A 23 -11.35 -3.64 -2.95
N TYR A 24 -11.05 -2.97 -4.06
CA TYR A 24 -11.97 -2.94 -5.19
C TYR A 24 -12.02 -4.30 -5.86
N ASN A 25 -13.19 -4.65 -6.39
CA ASN A 25 -13.38 -5.91 -7.11
C ASN A 25 -13.00 -5.70 -8.59
N ASN A 26 -11.71 -5.77 -8.88
CA ASN A 26 -11.22 -5.73 -10.26
C ASN A 26 -10.14 -6.79 -10.46
N ASP A 27 -9.78 -7.03 -11.72
CA ASP A 27 -8.88 -8.13 -12.08
C ASP A 27 -7.48 -7.95 -11.51
N ALA A 28 -6.97 -6.72 -11.46
CA ALA A 28 -5.64 -6.47 -10.89
C ALA A 28 -5.62 -6.76 -9.39
N ALA A 29 -6.66 -6.36 -8.66
CA ALA A 29 -6.77 -6.65 -7.24
C ALA A 29 -6.85 -8.15 -6.97
N LEU A 30 -7.62 -8.88 -7.79
CA LEU A 30 -7.73 -10.33 -7.67
C LEU A 30 -6.39 -11.02 -7.95
N THR A 31 -5.64 -10.55 -8.94
CA THR A 31 -4.30 -11.06 -9.22
C THR A 31 -3.36 -10.85 -8.04
N MET A 32 -3.42 -9.67 -7.42
CA MET A 32 -2.59 -9.38 -6.24
C MET A 32 -2.95 -10.27 -5.05
N LEU A 33 -4.24 -10.51 -4.82
CA LEU A 33 -4.70 -11.41 -3.76
C LEU A 33 -4.17 -12.82 -3.97
N ASP A 34 -4.13 -13.28 -5.20
CA ASP A 34 -3.61 -14.59 -5.54
C ASP A 34 -2.12 -14.68 -5.19
N TYR A 35 -1.36 -13.64 -5.53
CA TYR A 35 0.05 -13.56 -5.15
C TYR A 35 0.24 -13.59 -3.63
N LEU A 36 -0.60 -12.87 -2.89
CA LEU A 36 -0.48 -12.76 -1.43
C LEU A 36 -0.96 -14.00 -0.68
N SER A 37 -1.55 -14.98 -1.37
CA SER A 37 -1.96 -16.24 -0.75
C SER A 37 -0.74 -17.00 -0.25
N GLY A 38 -0.52 -17.02 1.06
CA GLY A 38 0.61 -17.71 1.67
C GLY A 38 1.90 -16.91 1.74
N SER A 39 1.87 -15.62 1.39
CA SER A 39 3.05 -14.77 1.53
C SER A 39 2.67 -13.35 1.94
N ALA A 40 3.66 -12.56 2.32
CA ALA A 40 3.50 -11.16 2.66
C ALA A 40 4.34 -10.32 1.71
N LEU A 41 3.87 -9.13 1.39
CA LEU A 41 4.65 -8.15 0.65
C LEU A 41 5.27 -7.20 1.65
N LEU A 42 6.59 -7.15 1.67
CA LEU A 42 7.35 -6.32 2.60
C LEU A 42 7.79 -5.03 1.92
N PHE A 43 7.50 -3.92 2.58
CA PHE A 43 7.96 -2.60 2.15
C PHE A 43 8.98 -2.12 3.18
N PRO A 44 10.27 -2.20 2.90
CA PRO A 44 11.25 -1.61 3.83
C PRO A 44 10.97 -0.11 4.00
N ALA A 45 11.20 0.41 5.19
CA ALA A 45 10.85 1.81 5.47
C ALA A 45 11.57 2.80 4.56
N TYR A 46 12.71 2.43 3.99
CA TYR A 46 13.40 3.32 3.04
C TYR A 46 12.65 3.49 1.71
N THR A 47 11.60 2.72 1.45
CA THR A 47 10.76 2.91 0.26
C THR A 47 9.74 4.04 0.44
N TYR A 48 9.74 4.68 1.60
CA TYR A 48 8.91 5.83 1.91
C TYR A 48 9.38 7.06 1.12
N ASP A 49 8.47 7.65 0.37
CA ASP A 49 8.72 8.88 -0.39
C ASP A 49 7.91 10.01 0.23
N GLU A 50 8.57 10.88 0.99
CA GLU A 50 7.88 11.96 1.69
C GLU A 50 7.30 13.00 0.73
N GLU A 51 8.03 13.37 -0.31
CA GLU A 51 7.56 14.33 -1.29
C GLU A 51 6.38 13.80 -2.09
N GLY A 52 6.46 12.55 -2.52
CA GLY A 52 5.38 11.89 -3.27
C GLY A 52 4.22 11.47 -2.41
N GLY A 53 4.43 11.39 -1.09
CA GLY A 53 3.38 11.02 -0.15
C GLY A 53 2.97 9.55 -0.19
N PHE A 54 3.90 8.66 -0.54
CA PHE A 54 3.58 7.24 -0.67
C PHE A 54 4.72 6.34 -0.18
N VAL A 55 4.36 5.07 0.04
CA VAL A 55 5.31 3.97 0.20
C VAL A 55 5.11 3.04 -0.99
N ALA A 56 6.18 2.54 -1.59
CA ALA A 56 6.08 1.76 -2.82
C ALA A 56 6.89 0.47 -2.76
N GLN A 57 6.41 -0.55 -3.45
CA GLN A 57 7.11 -1.80 -3.64
C GLN A 57 6.57 -2.51 -4.89
N ASN A 58 7.39 -3.27 -5.54
CA ASN A 58 6.96 -4.08 -6.68
C ASN A 58 6.25 -5.33 -6.19
N VAL A 59 5.12 -5.64 -6.82
CA VAL A 59 4.34 -6.84 -6.54
C VAL A 59 4.39 -7.72 -7.78
N ARG A 60 4.83 -8.96 -7.61
CA ARG A 60 4.85 -9.91 -8.73
C ARG A 60 3.43 -10.27 -9.14
N GLY A 61 3.23 -10.39 -10.45
CA GLY A 61 1.96 -10.81 -11.01
C GLY A 61 1.86 -10.39 -12.45
N ASN A 62 0.96 -11.02 -13.15
CA ASN A 62 0.67 -10.70 -14.54
C ASN A 62 -0.58 -9.84 -14.56
N TYR A 63 -0.40 -8.55 -14.30
CA TYR A 63 -1.51 -7.62 -14.09
C TYR A 63 -2.06 -7.09 -15.39
N THR A 64 -3.40 -7.12 -15.53
CA THR A 64 -4.09 -6.45 -16.62
C THR A 64 -4.09 -4.93 -16.40
N ARG A 65 -4.15 -4.19 -17.49
CA ARG A 65 -4.29 -2.73 -17.44
C ARG A 65 -5.71 -2.27 -17.80
N ASP A 66 -6.66 -3.21 -17.88
CA ASP A 66 -8.03 -2.93 -18.33
C ASP A 66 -8.75 -1.93 -17.43
N ASP A 67 -8.42 -1.91 -16.12
CA ASP A 67 -9.03 -0.99 -15.16
C ASP A 67 -8.15 0.22 -14.83
N GLU A 68 -7.09 0.44 -15.63
CA GLU A 68 -6.20 1.57 -15.44
C GLU A 68 -6.92 2.87 -15.71
N GLN A 69 -6.69 3.85 -14.84
CA GLN A 69 -7.34 5.17 -14.92
C GLN A 69 -6.31 6.27 -14.76
N THR A 70 -6.65 7.45 -15.27
CA THR A 70 -5.91 8.66 -14.95
C THR A 70 -6.55 9.28 -13.71
N ILE A 71 -5.75 9.44 -12.66
CA ILE A 71 -6.21 9.96 -11.37
C ILE A 71 -5.56 11.34 -11.17
N PRO A 72 -6.33 12.43 -11.26
CA PRO A 72 -5.75 13.77 -11.10
C PRO A 72 -5.34 14.08 -9.67
N ASP A 73 -6.14 13.66 -8.69
CA ASP A 73 -5.88 13.92 -7.28
C ASP A 73 -5.90 12.61 -6.51
N VAL A 74 -4.86 12.38 -5.70
CA VAL A 74 -4.77 11.19 -4.86
C VAL A 74 -5.11 11.58 -3.44
N LYS A 75 -5.84 10.72 -2.74
CA LYS A 75 -6.23 10.92 -1.34
C LYS A 75 -5.44 10.02 -0.42
N THR A 76 -5.20 10.50 0.78
CA THR A 76 -4.58 9.69 1.84
C THR A 76 -5.35 8.39 2.04
N GLY A 77 -4.63 7.29 2.13
CA GLY A 77 -5.21 5.96 2.35
C GLY A 77 -5.48 5.16 1.10
N GLU A 78 -5.34 5.74 -0.07
CA GLU A 78 -5.60 5.04 -1.33
C GLU A 78 -4.41 4.19 -1.76
N LEU A 79 -4.69 3.02 -2.36
CA LEU A 79 -3.70 2.13 -2.94
C LEU A 79 -3.87 2.08 -4.45
N TYR A 80 -2.75 2.21 -5.16
CA TYR A 80 -2.72 2.17 -6.62
C TYR A 80 -1.63 1.24 -7.12
N LEU A 81 -1.96 0.49 -8.16
CA LEU A 81 -1.00 -0.38 -8.85
C LEU A 81 -0.63 0.25 -10.19
N PHE A 82 0.65 0.54 -10.35
CA PHE A 82 1.17 1.17 -11.57
C PHE A 82 1.56 0.09 -12.59
N SER A 83 1.60 0.48 -13.85
CA SER A 83 2.10 -0.36 -14.92
C SER A 83 3.50 -0.87 -14.57
N GLY A 84 3.72 -2.16 -14.73
CA GLY A 84 4.98 -2.79 -14.33
C GLY A 84 4.94 -3.43 -12.95
N GLY A 85 3.84 -3.27 -12.21
CA GLY A 85 3.62 -3.95 -10.94
C GLY A 85 4.05 -3.19 -9.69
N GLN A 86 4.29 -1.90 -9.78
CA GLN A 86 4.59 -1.12 -8.58
C GLN A 86 3.29 -0.79 -7.84
N LEU A 87 3.20 -1.26 -6.59
CA LEU A 87 2.09 -0.90 -5.70
C LEU A 87 2.52 0.26 -4.83
N ARG A 88 1.65 1.28 -4.74
CA ARG A 88 1.84 2.41 -3.85
C ARG A 88 0.68 2.52 -2.89
N PHE A 89 0.97 2.80 -1.62
CA PHE A 89 -0.07 3.30 -0.73
C PHE A 89 0.28 4.72 -0.30
N TYR A 90 -0.73 5.58 -0.34
CA TYR A 90 -0.56 7.01 -0.11
C TYR A 90 -0.92 7.38 1.33
N PHE A 91 -0.07 8.16 1.96
CA PHE A 91 -0.30 8.68 3.31
C PHE A 91 -0.44 10.21 3.32
N LYS A 92 -0.54 10.83 2.15
CA LYS A 92 -0.82 12.26 1.98
C LYS A 92 -1.79 12.48 0.84
N ASP A 93 -2.59 13.55 0.94
CA ASP A 93 -3.39 14.03 -0.18
C ASP A 93 -2.45 14.71 -1.19
N MET A 94 -2.52 14.30 -2.43
CA MET A 94 -1.65 14.84 -3.50
C MET A 94 -2.50 15.41 -4.61
N GLU A 95 -2.75 16.73 -4.56
CA GLU A 95 -3.47 17.44 -5.62
C GLU A 95 -2.58 17.58 -6.86
N GLY A 96 -3.18 17.39 -8.03
CA GLY A 96 -2.47 17.53 -9.29
C GLY A 96 -1.43 16.43 -9.54
N ALA A 97 -1.53 15.30 -8.86
CA ALA A 97 -0.61 14.18 -9.04
C ALA A 97 -0.65 13.61 -10.46
N ASN A 98 -1.83 13.59 -11.07
CA ASN A 98 -2.06 13.12 -12.45
C ASN A 98 -1.37 11.77 -12.72
N ILE A 99 -1.63 10.79 -11.86
CA ILE A 99 -1.07 9.45 -12.02
C ILE A 99 -1.94 8.62 -12.96
N THR A 100 -1.32 7.65 -13.62
CA THR A 100 -2.03 6.64 -14.40
C THR A 100 -1.77 5.29 -13.74
N ALA A 101 -2.80 4.72 -13.16
CA ALA A 101 -2.68 3.51 -12.35
C ALA A 101 -4.03 2.82 -12.20
N THR A 102 -4.01 1.59 -11.71
CA THR A 102 -5.21 0.83 -11.40
C THR A 102 -5.54 0.98 -9.91
N PRO A 103 -6.73 1.50 -9.57
CA PRO A 103 -7.13 1.57 -8.15
C PRO A 103 -7.25 0.16 -7.56
N ILE A 104 -6.61 -0.06 -6.42
CA ILE A 104 -6.64 -1.36 -5.73
C ILE A 104 -7.58 -1.34 -4.54
N GLY A 105 -7.58 -0.25 -3.77
CA GLY A 105 -8.40 -0.14 -2.59
C GLY A 105 -8.03 1.05 -1.73
N TYR A 106 -8.53 1.05 -0.50
CA TYR A 106 -8.24 2.13 0.44
C TYR A 106 -8.29 1.61 1.88
N TYR A 107 -7.55 2.29 2.76
CA TYR A 107 -7.57 1.98 4.19
C TYR A 107 -8.82 2.52 4.84
N THR A 108 -9.35 1.76 5.79
CA THR A 108 -10.54 2.18 6.53
C THR A 108 -10.22 3.15 7.67
N ASP A 109 -9.04 3.00 8.30
CA ASP A 109 -8.57 3.93 9.33
C ASP A 109 -7.38 4.74 8.80
N VAL A 110 -7.68 5.78 8.05
CA VAL A 110 -6.68 6.61 7.38
C VAL A 110 -5.80 7.36 8.38
N GLU A 111 -6.41 7.94 9.42
CA GLU A 111 -5.70 8.77 10.39
C GLU A 111 -4.68 7.96 11.19
N GLY A 112 -5.11 6.84 11.76
CA GLY A 112 -4.24 5.97 12.53
C GLY A 112 -3.09 5.40 11.72
N LEU A 113 -3.37 4.98 10.49
CA LEU A 113 -2.35 4.45 9.59
C LEU A 113 -1.31 5.53 9.25
N THR A 114 -1.77 6.75 8.93
CA THR A 114 -0.86 7.84 8.55
C THR A 114 0.11 8.16 9.68
N GLU A 115 -0.37 8.25 10.92
CA GLU A 115 0.49 8.46 12.08
C GLU A 115 1.51 7.33 12.24
N ALA A 116 1.07 6.09 12.11
CA ALA A 116 1.95 4.93 12.26
C ALA A 116 3.03 4.88 11.18
N VAL A 117 2.67 5.24 9.94
CA VAL A 117 3.64 5.32 8.83
C VAL A 117 4.70 6.37 9.12
N GLN A 118 4.29 7.55 9.59
CA GLN A 118 5.22 8.64 9.90
C GLN A 118 6.14 8.29 11.06
N GLU A 119 5.61 7.66 12.11
CA GLU A 119 6.41 7.20 13.24
C GLU A 119 7.43 6.15 12.80
N ALA A 120 7.02 5.21 11.98
CA ALA A 120 7.91 4.17 11.46
C ALA A 120 9.04 4.78 10.62
N TYR A 121 8.71 5.75 9.78
CA TYR A 121 9.71 6.46 8.98
C TYR A 121 10.71 7.19 9.88
N THR A 122 10.24 7.92 10.87
CA THR A 122 11.10 8.66 11.81
C THR A 122 12.02 7.72 12.58
N SER A 123 11.47 6.63 13.11
CA SER A 123 12.26 5.61 13.82
C SER A 123 13.33 5.00 12.93
N ASN A 124 12.99 4.72 11.66
CA ASN A 124 13.92 4.15 10.71
C ASN A 124 15.04 5.12 10.35
N MET A 125 14.74 6.42 10.25
CA MET A 125 15.74 7.44 9.96
C MET A 125 16.68 7.70 11.12
N ASP A 126 16.22 7.46 12.36
CA ASP A 126 17.05 7.57 13.56
C ASP A 126 17.96 6.35 13.74
N ASP A 127 17.67 5.26 13.06
CA ASP A 127 18.49 4.05 13.09
C ASP A 127 19.59 4.17 12.03
N THR A 128 20.83 4.00 12.43
CA THR A 128 22.00 4.13 11.55
C THR A 128 21.91 3.26 10.29
N TRP A 129 21.26 2.11 10.39
CA TRP A 129 21.18 1.16 9.28
C TRP A 129 19.85 1.19 8.55
N GLY A 130 18.80 1.73 9.15
CA GLY A 130 17.52 1.95 8.51
C GLY A 130 16.81 0.70 8.00
N VAL A 131 17.01 -0.43 8.66
CA VAL A 131 16.51 -1.72 8.13
C VAL A 131 15.54 -2.45 9.06
N ASP A 132 15.24 -1.89 10.22
CA ASP A 132 14.50 -2.61 11.26
C ASP A 132 12.99 -2.39 11.22
N VAL A 133 12.51 -1.48 10.39
CA VAL A 133 11.09 -1.16 10.33
C VAL A 133 10.56 -1.48 8.94
N TYR A 134 9.44 -2.19 8.89
CA TYR A 134 8.82 -2.64 7.65
C TYR A 134 7.34 -2.30 7.64
N PHE A 135 6.82 -2.12 6.44
CA PHE A 135 5.39 -2.09 6.19
C PHE A 135 5.04 -3.40 5.49
N TRP A 136 4.11 -4.16 6.05
CA TRP A 136 3.76 -5.47 5.53
C TRP A 136 2.32 -5.47 5.03
N ILE A 137 2.13 -5.92 3.80
CA ILE A 137 0.78 -6.14 3.27
C ILE A 137 0.59 -7.65 3.18
N THR A 138 -0.45 -8.14 3.82
CA THR A 138 -0.78 -9.57 3.87
C THR A 138 -2.25 -9.77 3.56
N LYS A 139 -2.55 -10.93 2.98
CA LYS A 139 -3.95 -11.32 2.78
C LYS A 139 -4.59 -11.60 4.15
N THR A 140 -5.79 -11.06 4.33
CA THR A 140 -6.56 -11.32 5.55
C THR A 140 -6.97 -12.78 5.59
N LEU A 141 -6.73 -13.43 6.72
CA LEU A 141 -7.17 -14.81 6.92
C LEU A 141 -8.62 -14.80 7.41
N GLU A 142 -9.44 -15.59 6.77
CA GLU A 142 -10.83 -15.81 7.19
C GLU A 142 -10.90 -16.88 8.27
#